data_6fcb4c4bf018603825d7018dab8b2e83
#
_entry.id   6fcb4c4bf018603825d7018dab8b2e83
#
_cell.length_a   1.000
_cell.length_b   1.000
_cell.length_c   1.000
_cell.angle_alpha   90.00
_cell.angle_beta   90.00
_cell.angle_gamma   90.00
#
_symmetry.space_group_name_H-M   'P 1'
#
loop_
_entity.id
_entity.type
_entity.pdbx_description
1 polymer ?
#
loop_
_entity_poly.entity_id
_entity_poly.type
_entity_poly.pdbx_seq_one_letter_code
_entity_poly.pdbx_strand_id
1 'polypeptide(L)'
;MCIRDRDIKEKIALFCNVPVSHVLQNLDVEYLYEAPLAMEREKLADVVLSSLRLENRKPDLSDWEEMVESLRNPNKTVKIAIVGKYTQLHDAYLSVVEALKHGGISCRAKVELDWIDSEELTEKNLDQQLHNVDGILVPGGFGNRGTEGMILAAQYASCLLYTSPS
;
A
#
# COMPACT_ATOMS: atom_id res chain seq x y z
N MET A 1 23.65 15.53 -9.02
CA MET A 1 22.91 15.82 -10.28
C MET A 1 23.85 15.52 -11.44
N CYS A 2 23.54 14.49 -12.22
CA CYS A 2 24.39 14.03 -13.32
C CYS A 2 24.24 15.00 -14.51
N ILE A 3 25.31 15.19 -15.31
CA ILE A 3 25.26 16.05 -16.52
C ILE A 3 24.14 15.55 -17.46
N ARG A 4 23.94 14.24 -17.56
CA ARG A 4 22.88 13.62 -18.37
C ARG A 4 21.46 14.06 -17.95
N ASP A 5 21.22 14.29 -16.65
CA ASP A 5 19.89 14.72 -16.16
C ASP A 5 19.54 16.14 -16.60
N ARG A 6 20.54 17.02 -16.72
CA ARG A 6 20.36 18.40 -17.18
C ARG A 6 19.95 18.44 -18.65
N ASP A 7 20.64 17.68 -19.50
CA ASP A 7 20.35 17.62 -20.94
C ASP A 7 18.94 17.07 -21.20
N ILE A 8 18.48 16.12 -20.38
CA ILE A 8 17.12 15.56 -20.50
C ILE A 8 16.08 16.60 -20.09
N LYS A 9 16.28 17.31 -18.97
CA LYS A 9 15.35 18.36 -18.53
C LYS A 9 15.24 19.49 -19.57
N GLU A 10 16.34 19.91 -20.18
CA GLU A 10 16.37 20.91 -21.23
C GLU A 10 15.58 20.46 -22.48
N LYS A 11 15.75 19.22 -22.91
CA LYS A 11 14.97 18.65 -24.02
C LYS A 11 13.48 18.59 -23.73
N ILE A 12 13.09 18.09 -22.54
CA ILE A 12 11.68 18.05 -22.15
C ILE A 12 11.08 19.46 -22.11
N ALA A 13 11.79 20.40 -21.50
CA ALA A 13 11.37 21.80 -21.44
C ALA A 13 11.12 22.40 -22.82
N LEU A 14 12.02 22.12 -23.77
CA LEU A 14 11.89 22.57 -25.15
C LEU A 14 10.66 21.98 -25.84
N PHE A 15 10.47 20.65 -25.74
CA PHE A 15 9.34 19.99 -26.39
C PHE A 15 7.99 20.33 -25.76
N CYS A 16 7.95 20.53 -24.44
CA CYS A 16 6.73 20.90 -23.70
C CYS A 16 6.49 22.41 -23.68
N ASN A 17 7.40 23.21 -24.23
CA ASN A 17 7.33 24.67 -24.22
C ASN A 17 7.14 25.24 -22.80
N VAL A 18 7.92 24.76 -21.86
CA VAL A 18 7.93 25.19 -20.46
C VAL A 18 9.35 25.57 -20.03
N PRO A 19 9.52 26.40 -19.00
CA PRO A 19 10.84 26.64 -18.41
C PRO A 19 11.48 25.35 -17.88
N VAL A 20 12.80 25.24 -17.96
CA VAL A 20 13.54 24.07 -17.42
C VAL A 20 13.26 23.83 -15.92
N SER A 21 13.03 24.93 -15.18
CA SER A 21 12.64 24.87 -13.76
C SER A 21 11.26 24.23 -13.50
N HIS A 22 10.43 24.07 -14.53
CA HIS A 22 9.13 23.40 -14.44
C HIS A 22 9.22 21.90 -14.77
N VAL A 23 10.39 21.41 -15.14
CA VAL A 23 10.63 19.98 -15.36
C VAL A 23 11.15 19.37 -14.06
N LEU A 24 10.25 18.76 -13.31
CA LEU A 24 10.53 18.14 -12.02
C LEU A 24 10.88 16.67 -12.20
N GLN A 25 11.69 16.14 -11.27
CA GLN A 25 12.03 14.71 -11.26
C GLN A 25 11.09 13.98 -10.30
N ASN A 26 10.53 12.89 -10.77
CA ASN A 26 9.87 11.91 -9.90
C ASN A 26 10.77 10.66 -9.86
N LEU A 27 11.63 10.59 -8.86
CA LEU A 27 12.52 9.47 -8.64
C LEU A 27 11.77 8.35 -7.92
N ASP A 28 12.25 7.11 -8.13
CA ASP A 28 11.75 5.96 -7.39
C ASP A 28 11.97 6.16 -5.88
N VAL A 29 10.96 5.78 -5.12
CA VAL A 29 10.94 5.84 -3.66
C VAL A 29 10.73 4.43 -3.09
N GLU A 30 11.21 4.18 -1.89
CA GLU A 30 11.06 2.88 -1.24
C GLU A 30 9.60 2.56 -0.91
N TYR A 31 8.88 3.56 -0.42
CA TYR A 31 7.45 3.48 -0.14
C TYR A 31 6.69 4.46 -1.01
N LEU A 32 5.63 4.01 -1.67
CA LEU A 32 4.82 4.85 -2.55
C LEU A 32 4.36 6.15 -1.89
N TYR A 33 4.05 6.10 -0.60
CA TYR A 33 3.61 7.25 0.19
C TYR A 33 4.69 8.30 0.45
N GLU A 34 5.95 8.04 0.09
CA GLU A 34 7.02 9.05 0.11
C GLU A 34 7.00 9.97 -1.11
N ALA A 35 6.30 9.57 -2.18
CA ALA A 35 6.30 10.33 -3.43
C ALA A 35 5.84 11.79 -3.27
N PRO A 36 4.77 12.12 -2.50
CA PRO A 36 4.41 13.52 -2.25
C PRO A 36 5.51 14.34 -1.59
N LEU A 37 6.23 13.75 -0.62
CA LEU A 37 7.37 14.41 0.05
C LEU A 37 8.55 14.61 -0.91
N ALA A 38 8.80 13.64 -1.79
CA ALA A 38 9.83 13.76 -2.82
C ALA A 38 9.49 14.87 -3.83
N MET A 39 8.24 14.95 -4.26
CA MET A 39 7.77 15.99 -5.17
C MET A 39 7.79 17.38 -4.53
N GLU A 40 7.49 17.51 -3.26
CA GLU A 40 7.59 18.79 -2.55
C GLU A 40 9.05 19.24 -2.41
N ARG A 41 10.01 18.34 -2.21
CA ARG A 41 11.44 18.64 -2.26
C ARG A 41 11.87 19.20 -3.62
N GLU A 42 11.25 18.75 -4.71
CA GLU A 42 11.41 19.30 -6.07
C GLU A 42 10.59 20.59 -6.30
N LYS A 43 9.86 21.09 -5.28
CA LYS A 43 9.05 22.32 -5.33
C LYS A 43 7.85 22.25 -6.29
N LEU A 44 7.18 21.09 -6.36
CA LEU A 44 6.01 20.90 -7.21
C LEU A 44 4.91 21.93 -6.91
N ALA A 45 4.60 22.16 -5.63
CA ALA A 45 3.59 23.13 -5.22
C ALA A 45 3.92 24.54 -5.72
N ASP A 46 5.17 25.00 -5.54
CA ASP A 46 5.63 26.31 -6.00
C ASP A 46 5.45 26.48 -7.52
N VAL A 47 5.84 25.47 -8.30
CA VAL A 47 5.72 25.50 -9.77
C VAL A 47 4.26 25.55 -10.21
N VAL A 48 3.40 24.74 -9.62
CA VAL A 48 1.98 24.68 -9.96
C VAL A 48 1.28 25.99 -9.59
N LEU A 49 1.46 26.47 -8.36
CA LEU A 49 0.82 27.71 -7.88
C LEU A 49 1.27 28.92 -8.69
N SER A 50 2.57 29.04 -9.00
CA SER A 50 3.08 30.12 -9.83
C SER A 50 2.52 30.07 -11.26
N SER A 51 2.42 28.88 -11.85
CA SER A 51 1.86 28.71 -13.20
C SER A 51 0.38 29.07 -13.27
N LEU A 52 -0.36 28.78 -12.21
CA LEU A 52 -1.79 29.12 -12.07
C LEU A 52 -2.02 30.58 -11.59
N ARG A 53 -0.96 31.32 -11.28
CA ARG A 53 -1.02 32.66 -10.68
C ARG A 53 -1.81 32.69 -9.37
N LEU A 54 -1.70 31.66 -8.58
CA LEU A 54 -2.27 31.55 -7.24
C LEU A 54 -1.26 31.99 -6.19
N GLU A 55 -1.78 32.38 -5.03
CA GLU A 55 -0.94 32.73 -3.88
C GLU A 55 -0.11 31.52 -3.46
N ASN A 56 1.21 31.71 -3.35
CA ASN A 56 2.09 30.64 -2.92
C ASN A 56 1.96 30.46 -1.39
N ARG A 57 1.50 29.27 -0.99
CA ARG A 57 1.43 28.83 0.41
C ARG A 57 2.23 27.55 0.55
N LYS A 58 3.11 27.51 1.54
CA LYS A 58 3.81 26.26 1.85
C LYS A 58 2.79 25.22 2.34
N PRO A 59 2.78 24.02 1.75
CA PRO A 59 1.96 22.95 2.26
C PRO A 59 2.47 22.49 3.64
N ASP A 60 1.57 22.20 4.56
CA ASP A 60 1.89 21.49 5.79
C ASP A 60 1.78 19.99 5.52
N LEU A 61 2.90 19.30 5.57
CA LEU A 61 3.03 17.87 5.32
C LEU A 61 3.42 17.08 6.59
N SER A 62 3.28 17.69 7.77
CA SER A 62 3.67 17.06 9.03
C SER A 62 2.98 15.72 9.29
N ASP A 63 1.66 15.64 9.05
CA ASP A 63 0.90 14.39 9.20
C ASP A 63 1.36 13.33 8.18
N TRP A 64 1.74 13.76 6.97
CA TRP A 64 2.26 12.88 5.94
C TRP A 64 3.65 12.35 6.27
N GLU A 65 4.51 13.20 6.84
CA GLU A 65 5.83 12.81 7.32
C GLU A 65 5.72 11.79 8.46
N GLU A 66 4.81 11.99 9.41
CA GLU A 66 4.54 11.04 10.50
C GLU A 66 4.05 9.69 9.97
N MET A 67 3.17 9.70 8.97
CA MET A 67 2.68 8.48 8.31
C MET A 67 3.83 7.71 7.65
N VAL A 68 4.70 8.38 6.90
CA VAL A 68 5.87 7.76 6.26
C VAL A 68 6.85 7.23 7.29
N GLU A 69 7.07 7.96 8.39
CA GLU A 69 7.92 7.50 9.49
C GLU A 69 7.37 6.23 10.14
N SER A 70 6.05 6.12 10.29
CA SER A 70 5.39 4.92 10.81
C SER A 70 5.57 3.71 9.89
N LEU A 71 5.63 3.92 8.57
CA LEU A 71 5.93 2.89 7.58
C LEU A 71 7.37 2.41 7.65
N ARG A 72 8.32 3.33 7.82
CA ARG A 72 9.75 3.02 7.86
C ARG A 72 10.16 2.31 9.14
N ASN A 73 9.55 2.69 10.25
CA ASN A 73 9.92 2.24 11.60
C ASN A 73 8.73 1.61 12.34
N PRO A 74 8.22 0.46 11.87
CA PRO A 74 7.14 -0.25 12.56
C PRO A 74 7.64 -0.82 13.89
N ASN A 75 6.79 -0.79 14.92
CA ASN A 75 7.11 -1.30 16.26
C ASN A 75 6.92 -2.82 16.39
N LYS A 76 6.14 -3.40 15.49
CA LYS A 76 5.78 -4.83 15.48
C LYS A 76 5.47 -5.31 14.07
N THR A 77 5.46 -6.62 13.89
CA THR A 77 4.98 -7.27 12.67
C THR A 77 3.70 -8.01 12.98
N VAL A 78 2.73 -7.94 12.08
CA VAL A 78 1.45 -8.65 12.14
C VAL A 78 1.28 -9.43 10.85
N LYS A 79 0.98 -10.71 10.96
CA LYS A 79 0.82 -11.63 9.84
C LYS A 79 -0.66 -11.90 9.59
N ILE A 80 -1.15 -11.54 8.40
CA ILE A 80 -2.57 -11.68 8.02
C ILE A 80 -2.70 -12.66 6.86
N ALA A 81 -3.48 -13.72 7.05
CA ALA A 81 -3.87 -14.61 5.97
C ALA A 81 -5.02 -14.01 5.16
N ILE A 82 -4.84 -13.93 3.85
CA ILE A 82 -5.92 -13.61 2.90
C ILE A 82 -6.39 -14.92 2.27
N VAL A 83 -7.55 -15.39 2.70
CA VAL A 83 -8.14 -16.63 2.20
C VAL A 83 -9.13 -16.29 1.09
N GLY A 84 -8.74 -16.47 -0.14
CA GLY A 84 -9.51 -16.00 -1.29
C GLY A 84 -9.40 -16.88 -2.53
N LYS A 85 -10.14 -16.49 -3.57
CA LYS A 85 -10.23 -17.22 -4.86
C LYS A 85 -9.17 -16.81 -5.88
N TYR A 86 -8.63 -15.59 -5.74
CA TYR A 86 -7.77 -14.96 -6.74
C TYR A 86 -6.38 -14.67 -6.17
N THR A 87 -5.89 -15.56 -5.32
CA THR A 87 -4.61 -15.39 -4.62
C THR A 87 -3.40 -15.35 -5.54
N GLN A 88 -3.50 -15.93 -6.75
CA GLN A 88 -2.45 -15.85 -7.77
C GLN A 88 -2.48 -14.53 -8.56
N LEU A 89 -3.59 -13.80 -8.54
CA LEU A 89 -3.75 -12.50 -9.18
C LEU A 89 -3.87 -11.42 -8.09
N HIS A 90 -2.74 -11.01 -7.54
CA HIS A 90 -2.67 -10.07 -6.40
C HIS A 90 -3.40 -8.75 -6.69
N ASP A 91 -3.44 -8.30 -7.94
CA ASP A 91 -4.14 -7.08 -8.34
C ASP A 91 -5.65 -7.13 -8.07
N ALA A 92 -6.25 -8.33 -8.05
CA ALA A 92 -7.67 -8.49 -7.72
C ALA A 92 -8.00 -8.04 -6.28
N TYR A 93 -7.01 -8.06 -5.39
CA TYR A 93 -7.15 -7.67 -3.98
C TYR A 93 -6.35 -6.43 -3.62
N LEU A 94 -5.92 -5.63 -4.59
CA LEU A 94 -5.07 -4.46 -4.34
C LEU A 94 -5.66 -3.50 -3.31
N SER A 95 -6.96 -3.21 -3.40
CA SER A 95 -7.64 -2.32 -2.42
C SER A 95 -7.69 -2.92 -1.01
N VAL A 96 -7.81 -4.24 -0.90
CA VAL A 96 -7.78 -4.95 0.39
C VAL A 96 -6.37 -4.88 1.00
N VAL A 97 -5.36 -5.13 0.17
CA VAL A 97 -3.94 -5.03 0.58
C VAL A 97 -3.61 -3.62 1.07
N GLU A 98 -4.01 -2.60 0.31
CA GLU A 98 -3.77 -1.21 0.71
C GLU A 98 -4.54 -0.84 1.99
N ALA A 99 -5.79 -1.31 2.16
CA ALA A 99 -6.53 -1.09 3.40
C ALA A 99 -5.84 -1.73 4.61
N LEU A 100 -5.30 -2.95 4.47
CA LEU A 100 -4.53 -3.60 5.54
C LEU A 100 -3.23 -2.85 5.84
N LYS A 101 -2.52 -2.36 4.81
CA LYS A 101 -1.34 -1.50 5.00
C LYS A 101 -1.68 -0.22 5.76
N HIS A 102 -2.78 0.46 5.40
CA HIS A 102 -3.24 1.67 6.11
C HIS A 102 -3.56 1.38 7.58
N GLY A 103 -4.22 0.25 7.87
CA GLY A 103 -4.44 -0.20 9.23
C GLY A 103 -3.11 -0.45 9.98
N GLY A 104 -2.14 -1.06 9.29
CA GLY A 104 -0.79 -1.26 9.80
C GLY A 104 -0.10 0.05 10.15
N ILE A 105 -0.15 1.05 9.27
CA ILE A 105 0.42 2.39 9.52
C ILE A 105 -0.14 3.00 10.80
N SER A 106 -1.47 3.01 10.93
CA SER A 106 -2.16 3.56 12.11
C SER A 106 -1.78 2.85 13.41
N CYS A 107 -1.44 1.55 13.33
CA CYS A 107 -1.03 0.73 14.46
C CYS A 107 0.49 0.66 14.64
N ARG A 108 1.29 1.36 13.81
CA ARG A 108 2.75 1.24 13.73
C ARG A 108 3.19 -0.21 13.61
N ALA A 109 2.51 -0.98 12.75
CA ALA A 109 2.74 -2.38 12.52
C ALA A 109 3.09 -2.64 11.04
N LYS A 110 4.11 -3.45 10.80
CA LYS A 110 4.37 -4.02 9.48
C LYS A 110 3.36 -5.14 9.26
N VAL A 111 2.59 -5.04 8.18
CA VAL A 111 1.65 -6.11 7.80
C VAL A 111 2.35 -7.04 6.79
N GLU A 112 2.47 -8.30 7.15
CA GLU A 112 2.89 -9.38 6.26
C GLU A 112 1.67 -10.18 5.83
N LEU A 113 1.56 -10.48 4.52
CA LEU A 113 0.39 -11.11 3.95
C LEU A 113 0.72 -12.54 3.53
N ASP A 114 -0.05 -13.50 4.04
CA ASP A 114 -0.06 -14.87 3.56
C ASP A 114 -1.25 -15.08 2.63
N TRP A 115 -0.97 -15.52 1.42
CA TRP A 115 -1.97 -15.77 0.40
C TRP A 115 -2.37 -17.24 0.39
N ILE A 116 -3.62 -17.53 0.72
CA ILE A 116 -4.15 -18.89 0.82
C ILE A 116 -5.28 -19.05 -0.19
N ASP A 117 -5.12 -19.99 -1.13
CA ASP A 117 -6.19 -20.32 -2.05
C ASP A 117 -7.29 -21.10 -1.31
N SER A 118 -8.49 -20.52 -1.33
CA SER A 118 -9.64 -21.13 -0.66
C SER A 118 -10.08 -22.45 -1.29
N GLU A 119 -9.69 -22.76 -2.53
CA GLU A 119 -10.00 -24.05 -3.17
C GLU A 119 -9.09 -25.17 -2.66
N GLU A 120 -7.89 -24.83 -2.23
CA GLU A 120 -6.93 -25.80 -1.71
C GLU A 120 -7.08 -26.05 -0.19
N LEU A 121 -7.89 -25.21 0.48
CA LEU A 121 -8.06 -25.29 1.92
C LEU A 121 -9.06 -26.39 2.30
N THR A 122 -8.61 -27.31 3.14
CA THR A 122 -9.35 -28.48 3.61
C THR A 122 -9.22 -28.64 5.13
N GLU A 123 -10.12 -29.38 5.78
CA GLU A 123 -10.03 -29.68 7.22
C GLU A 123 -8.67 -30.29 7.63
N LYS A 124 -8.00 -30.99 6.72
CA LYS A 124 -6.73 -31.69 7.02
C LYS A 124 -5.53 -30.74 7.03
N ASN A 125 -5.55 -29.68 6.23
CA ASN A 125 -4.44 -28.73 6.11
C ASN A 125 -4.72 -27.38 6.77
N LEU A 126 -5.92 -27.17 7.27
CA LEU A 126 -6.41 -25.93 7.84
C LEU A 126 -5.48 -25.37 8.92
N ASP A 127 -5.16 -26.19 9.92
CA ASP A 127 -4.27 -25.81 11.01
C ASP A 127 -2.85 -25.53 10.51
N GLN A 128 -2.33 -26.35 9.62
CA GLN A 128 -0.99 -26.15 9.03
C GLN A 128 -0.89 -24.80 8.28
N GLN A 129 -1.95 -24.40 7.61
CA GLN A 129 -1.98 -23.15 6.82
C GLN A 129 -2.23 -21.91 7.67
N LEU A 130 -2.97 -22.02 8.78
CA LEU A 130 -3.50 -20.88 9.52
C LEU A 130 -2.95 -20.72 10.95
N HIS A 131 -2.18 -21.67 11.48
CA HIS A 131 -1.73 -21.61 12.89
C HIS A 131 -0.74 -20.48 13.20
N ASN A 132 -0.03 -19.98 12.19
CA ASN A 132 1.04 -18.98 12.35
C ASN A 132 0.62 -17.56 11.93
N VAL A 133 -0.68 -17.26 11.84
CA VAL A 133 -1.17 -15.93 11.50
C VAL A 133 -1.84 -15.26 12.68
N ASP A 134 -1.70 -13.94 12.74
CA ASP A 134 -2.33 -13.11 13.77
C ASP A 134 -3.78 -12.74 13.42
N GLY A 135 -4.13 -12.86 12.15
CA GLY A 135 -5.49 -12.58 11.67
C GLY A 135 -5.79 -13.26 10.35
N ILE A 136 -7.08 -13.45 10.09
CA ILE A 136 -7.58 -14.03 8.84
C ILE A 136 -8.56 -13.05 8.22
N LEU A 137 -8.38 -12.77 6.94
CA LEU A 137 -9.29 -11.97 6.15
C LEU A 137 -9.83 -12.81 4.98
N VAL A 138 -11.15 -12.91 4.91
CA VAL A 138 -11.84 -13.56 3.80
C VAL A 138 -12.47 -12.46 2.94
N PRO A 139 -11.87 -12.10 1.79
CA PRO A 139 -12.41 -11.04 0.94
C PRO A 139 -13.68 -11.50 0.23
N GLY A 140 -14.52 -10.55 -0.15
CA GLY A 140 -15.71 -10.81 -0.94
C GLY A 140 -15.37 -11.43 -2.31
N GLY A 141 -16.32 -12.20 -2.86
CA GLY A 141 -16.18 -12.82 -4.17
C GLY A 141 -17.49 -13.41 -4.64
N PHE A 142 -17.71 -13.45 -5.96
CA PHE A 142 -18.90 -14.01 -6.57
C PHE A 142 -18.73 -15.50 -6.91
N GLY A 143 -19.85 -16.24 -6.92
CA GLY A 143 -19.92 -17.65 -7.29
C GLY A 143 -19.50 -18.61 -6.18
N ASN A 144 -19.72 -19.90 -6.40
CA ASN A 144 -19.60 -20.94 -5.38
C ASN A 144 -18.17 -21.54 -5.27
N ARG A 145 -17.27 -21.21 -6.20
CA ARG A 145 -15.90 -21.72 -6.21
C ARG A 145 -15.16 -21.30 -4.93
N GLY A 146 -14.49 -22.23 -4.25
CA GLY A 146 -13.70 -21.96 -3.04
C GLY A 146 -14.50 -21.50 -1.81
N THR A 147 -15.85 -21.51 -1.85
CA THR A 147 -16.69 -21.07 -0.72
C THR A 147 -16.51 -21.95 0.50
N GLU A 148 -16.33 -23.25 0.31
CA GLU A 148 -16.14 -24.20 1.41
C GLU A 148 -14.86 -23.90 2.21
N GLY A 149 -13.73 -23.64 1.53
CA GLY A 149 -12.50 -23.23 2.20
C GLY A 149 -12.61 -21.88 2.93
N MET A 150 -13.38 -20.92 2.37
CA MET A 150 -13.66 -19.67 3.06
C MET A 150 -14.45 -19.89 4.36
N ILE A 151 -15.45 -20.78 4.33
CA ILE A 151 -16.24 -21.16 5.51
C ILE A 151 -15.34 -21.84 6.56
N LEU A 152 -14.49 -22.77 6.13
CA LEU A 152 -13.53 -23.44 7.01
C LEU A 152 -12.59 -22.42 7.69
N ALA A 153 -12.06 -21.47 6.95
CA ALA A 153 -11.21 -20.43 7.52
C ALA A 153 -11.96 -19.56 8.55
N ALA A 154 -13.21 -19.19 8.26
CA ALA A 154 -14.02 -18.43 9.20
C ALA A 154 -14.36 -19.21 10.47
N GLN A 155 -14.67 -20.50 10.35
CA GLN A 155 -14.91 -21.38 11.49
C GLN A 155 -13.64 -21.55 12.34
N TYR A 156 -12.49 -21.75 11.70
CA TYR A 156 -11.20 -21.85 12.39
C TYR A 156 -10.90 -20.57 13.19
N ALA A 157 -11.08 -19.41 12.57
CA ALA A 157 -10.89 -18.12 13.25
C ALA A 157 -11.85 -17.96 14.46
N SER A 158 -13.10 -18.35 14.31
CA SER A 158 -14.09 -18.30 15.40
C SER A 158 -13.74 -19.19 16.58
N CYS A 159 -13.06 -20.31 16.33
CA CYS A 159 -12.72 -21.27 17.39
C CYS A 159 -11.43 -20.95 18.13
N LEU A 160 -10.43 -20.37 17.43
CA LEU A 160 -9.06 -20.23 17.93
C LEU A 160 -8.61 -18.77 18.09
N LEU A 161 -9.09 -17.89 17.25
CA LEU A 161 -8.82 -16.47 17.37
C LEU A 161 -9.96 -15.84 18.18
N TYR A 162 -9.61 -15.14 19.25
CA TYR A 162 -10.57 -14.30 19.96
C TYR A 162 -11.10 -13.30 18.96
N THR A 163 -12.36 -13.47 18.55
CA THR A 163 -13.03 -12.45 17.74
C THR A 163 -13.04 -11.17 18.53
N SER A 164 -12.60 -10.08 17.91
CA SER A 164 -12.69 -8.75 18.49
C SER A 164 -14.09 -8.55 19.09
N PRO A 165 -14.21 -8.05 20.32
CA PRO A 165 -15.50 -7.70 20.86
C PRO A 165 -16.14 -6.66 19.92
N SER A 166 -17.32 -6.97 19.43
CA SER A 166 -18.16 -6.10 18.60
C SER A 166 -18.53 -4.82 19.34
#